data_88b2de188a5f761be1c2b02200811dc6
#
_entry.id   88b2de188a5f761be1c2b02200811dc6
#
_cell.length_a   1.000
_cell.length_b   1.000
_cell.length_c   1.000
_cell.angle_alpha   90.00
_cell.angle_beta   90.00
_cell.angle_gamma   90.00
#
_symmetry.space_group_name_H-M   'P 1'
#
loop_
_entity.id
_entity.type
_entity.pdbx_description
1 polymer ?
#
loop_
_entity_poly.entity_id
_entity_poly.type
_entity_poly.pdbx_seq_one_letter_code
_entity_poly.pdbx_strand_id
1 'polypeptide(L)'
;MANKTIKMELSHKSIQDTIKELRAYQKSLASKNEEFARRLAELGIPVIDENIALAQGDSDKNHNTYIRINNFGGYSQATLVCEGKSLAFIEFGAGIHYNTPAGTSPHPKGQEFGYTIGSYGQGNGKNDSWVYYADSGEWVRSYGTEATMPVYKASVEIMQNIRKIAKEVFSS
;
A
#
# COMPACT_ATOMS: atom_id res chain seq x y z
N MET A 1 -18.04 -11.09 -18.64
CA MET A 1 -17.52 -10.30 -19.79
C MET A 1 -18.39 -10.56 -20.99
N ALA A 2 -19.00 -9.54 -21.56
CA ALA A 2 -19.69 -9.69 -22.83
C ALA A 2 -18.63 -9.93 -23.91
N ASN A 3 -18.72 -11.07 -24.59
CA ASN A 3 -17.85 -11.36 -25.75
C ASN A 3 -18.22 -10.38 -26.88
N LYS A 4 -17.42 -9.35 -27.08
CA LYS A 4 -17.58 -8.43 -28.22
C LYS A 4 -17.02 -9.13 -29.46
N THR A 5 -17.91 -9.48 -30.39
CA THR A 5 -17.53 -10.06 -31.69
C THR A 5 -17.41 -8.93 -32.70
N ILE A 6 -16.25 -8.78 -33.32
CA ILE A 6 -16.00 -7.85 -34.43
C ILE A 6 -16.06 -8.65 -35.73
N LYS A 7 -16.98 -8.31 -36.63
CA LYS A 7 -17.13 -8.97 -37.94
C LYS A 7 -16.39 -8.10 -38.98
N MET A 8 -15.66 -8.72 -39.87
CA MET A 8 -14.90 -8.07 -40.94
C MET A 8 -15.15 -8.78 -42.28
N GLU A 9 -15.37 -7.99 -43.32
CA GLU A 9 -15.43 -8.43 -44.71
C GLU A 9 -14.15 -8.04 -45.45
N LEU A 10 -13.82 -8.73 -46.53
CA LEU A 10 -12.63 -8.47 -47.34
C LEU A 10 -12.85 -7.24 -48.29
N SER A 11 -13.24 -6.11 -47.74
CA SER A 11 -13.32 -4.85 -48.45
C SER A 11 -12.46 -3.80 -47.73
N HIS A 12 -11.88 -2.89 -48.49
CA HIS A 12 -11.03 -1.81 -47.95
C HIS A 12 -11.75 -1.00 -46.85
N LYS A 13 -13.02 -0.70 -47.05
CA LYS A 13 -13.86 0.01 -46.09
C LYS A 13 -14.06 -0.77 -44.81
N SER A 14 -14.45 -2.06 -44.92
CA SER A 14 -14.68 -2.91 -43.76
C SER A 14 -13.41 -3.11 -42.95
N ILE A 15 -12.25 -3.24 -43.60
CA ILE A 15 -10.96 -3.33 -42.91
C ILE A 15 -10.66 -2.05 -42.13
N GLN A 16 -10.85 -0.88 -42.70
CA GLN A 16 -10.64 0.41 -42.04
C GLN A 16 -11.59 0.62 -40.85
N ASP A 17 -12.86 0.28 -41.01
CA ASP A 17 -13.86 0.36 -39.93
C ASP A 17 -13.51 -0.59 -38.78
N THR A 18 -13.07 -1.82 -39.10
CA THR A 18 -12.59 -2.79 -38.08
C THR A 18 -11.37 -2.28 -37.33
N ILE A 19 -10.39 -1.68 -38.02
CA ILE A 19 -9.21 -1.08 -37.36
C ILE A 19 -9.63 0.04 -36.40
N LYS A 20 -10.55 0.89 -36.81
CA LYS A 20 -11.08 1.98 -35.97
C LYS A 20 -11.78 1.43 -34.73
N GLU A 21 -12.59 0.39 -34.89
CA GLU A 21 -13.28 -0.28 -33.78
C GLU A 21 -12.32 -0.94 -32.81
N LEU A 22 -11.28 -1.64 -33.30
CA LEU A 22 -10.24 -2.24 -32.47
C LEU A 22 -9.46 -1.19 -31.66
N ARG A 23 -9.11 -0.07 -32.29
CA ARG A 23 -8.44 1.05 -31.60
C ARG A 23 -9.33 1.66 -30.49
N ALA A 24 -10.63 1.81 -30.76
CA ALA A 24 -11.58 2.30 -29.77
C ALA A 24 -11.72 1.32 -28.60
N TYR A 25 -11.77 0.00 -28.88
CA TYR A 25 -11.79 -1.03 -27.86
C TYR A 25 -10.50 -1.06 -27.02
N GLN A 26 -9.34 -0.96 -27.67
CA GLN A 26 -8.05 -0.88 -26.98
C GLN A 26 -7.99 0.34 -26.04
N LYS A 27 -8.46 1.51 -26.47
CA LYS A 27 -8.52 2.72 -25.64
C LYS A 27 -9.47 2.54 -24.45
N SER A 28 -10.64 1.95 -24.67
CA SER A 28 -11.59 1.64 -23.60
C SER A 28 -11.01 0.66 -22.57
N LEU A 29 -10.29 -0.36 -23.03
CA LEU A 29 -9.64 -1.34 -22.17
C LEU A 29 -8.51 -0.70 -21.33
N ALA A 30 -7.71 0.19 -21.93
CA ALA A 30 -6.68 0.93 -21.23
C ALA A 30 -7.27 1.81 -20.11
N SER A 31 -8.38 2.54 -20.40
CA SER A 31 -9.08 3.33 -19.39
C SER A 31 -9.66 2.48 -18.25
N LYS A 32 -10.21 1.30 -18.55
CA LYS A 32 -10.68 0.35 -17.53
C LYS A 32 -9.55 -0.21 -16.69
N ASN A 33 -8.39 -0.49 -17.27
CA ASN A 33 -7.22 -0.94 -16.52
C ASN A 33 -6.73 0.13 -15.53
N GLU A 34 -6.68 1.39 -15.95
CA GLU A 34 -6.34 2.50 -15.08
C GLU A 34 -7.35 2.65 -13.93
N GLU A 35 -8.64 2.65 -14.26
CA GLU A 35 -9.72 2.73 -13.27
C GLU A 35 -9.66 1.58 -12.27
N PHE A 36 -9.40 0.36 -12.73
CA PHE A 36 -9.24 -0.82 -11.88
C PHE A 36 -8.07 -0.66 -10.91
N ALA A 37 -6.90 -0.28 -11.43
CA ALA A 37 -5.71 -0.09 -10.61
C ALA A 37 -5.89 1.04 -9.58
N ARG A 38 -6.50 2.16 -10.00
CA ARG A 38 -6.79 3.30 -9.15
C ARG A 38 -7.75 2.94 -8.02
N ARG A 39 -8.90 2.32 -8.33
CA ARG A 39 -9.90 1.93 -7.33
C ARG A 39 -9.36 0.94 -6.31
N LEU A 40 -8.48 0.02 -6.72
CA LEU A 40 -7.81 -0.89 -5.78
C LEU A 40 -6.90 -0.13 -4.82
N ALA A 41 -6.10 0.81 -5.33
CA ALA A 41 -5.21 1.59 -4.49
C ALA A 41 -5.98 2.52 -3.52
N GLU A 42 -7.11 3.09 -3.95
CA GLU A 42 -7.99 3.93 -3.13
C GLU A 42 -8.51 3.20 -1.88
N LEU A 43 -8.73 1.89 -1.95
CA LEU A 43 -9.13 1.10 -0.78
C LEU A 43 -8.09 1.10 0.34
N GLY A 44 -6.82 1.25 -0.01
CA GLY A 44 -5.74 1.21 0.98
C GLY A 44 -5.57 2.49 1.78
N ILE A 45 -5.99 3.65 1.26
CA ILE A 45 -5.82 4.95 1.94
C ILE A 45 -6.46 4.95 3.33
N PRO A 46 -7.77 4.70 3.47
CA PRO A 46 -8.41 4.74 4.79
C PRO A 46 -7.85 3.69 5.74
N VAL A 47 -7.41 2.53 5.24
CA VAL A 47 -6.81 1.49 6.07
C VAL A 47 -5.46 1.96 6.64
N ILE A 48 -4.64 2.64 5.83
CA ILE A 48 -3.37 3.21 6.30
C ILE A 48 -3.63 4.27 7.35
N ASP A 49 -4.47 5.26 7.04
CA ASP A 49 -4.72 6.42 7.90
C ASP A 49 -5.31 6.00 9.25
N GLU A 50 -6.26 5.06 9.25
CA GLU A 50 -6.86 4.52 10.47
C GLU A 50 -5.83 3.79 11.34
N ASN A 51 -5.01 2.90 10.76
CA ASN A 51 -4.03 2.14 11.53
C ASN A 51 -2.87 3.01 12.03
N ILE A 52 -2.49 4.08 11.32
CA ILE A 52 -1.54 5.06 11.86
C ILE A 52 -2.15 5.81 13.05
N ALA A 53 -3.41 6.23 12.94
CA ALA A 53 -4.10 6.93 14.04
C ALA A 53 -4.21 6.07 15.30
N LEU A 54 -4.43 4.77 15.16
CA LEU A 54 -4.57 3.81 16.26
C LEU A 54 -3.25 3.46 16.95
N ALA A 55 -2.09 3.64 16.31
CA ALA A 55 -0.80 3.25 16.88
C ALA A 55 -0.55 3.93 18.23
N GLN A 56 -0.11 3.15 19.21
CA GLN A 56 0.32 3.65 20.51
C GLN A 56 1.82 3.90 20.52
N GLY A 57 2.26 4.83 21.40
CA GLY A 57 3.67 5.14 21.58
C GLY A 57 4.08 6.52 21.10
N ASP A 58 5.40 6.71 20.97
CA ASP A 58 6.02 8.01 20.82
C ASP A 58 6.29 8.43 19.35
N SER A 59 5.89 7.59 18.40
CA SER A 59 6.13 7.88 16.98
C SER A 59 5.28 9.04 16.46
N ASP A 60 5.92 9.88 15.65
CA ASP A 60 5.23 10.92 14.90
C ASP A 60 4.26 10.27 13.90
N LYS A 61 2.97 10.61 14.04
CA LYS A 61 1.89 10.10 13.19
C LYS A 61 1.60 11.00 11.99
N ASN A 62 2.32 12.11 11.85
CA ASN A 62 2.18 12.96 10.67
C ASN A 62 2.61 12.19 9.42
N HIS A 63 1.71 12.07 8.48
CA HIS A 63 1.92 11.34 7.25
C HIS A 63 1.13 11.94 6.10
N ASN A 64 1.50 11.54 4.89
CA ASN A 64 0.78 11.87 3.67
C ASN A 64 0.59 10.58 2.86
N THR A 65 -0.67 10.19 2.66
CA THR A 65 -1.02 9.00 1.88
C THR A 65 -1.61 9.43 0.55
N TYR A 66 -1.04 8.97 -0.56
CA TYR A 66 -1.48 9.31 -1.90
C TYR A 66 -1.24 8.19 -2.91
N ILE A 67 -1.87 8.30 -4.08
CA ILE A 67 -1.73 7.35 -5.17
C ILE A 67 -0.96 7.99 -6.31
N ARG A 68 0.04 7.28 -6.83
CA ARG A 68 0.74 7.59 -8.06
C ARG A 68 0.32 6.62 -9.15
N ILE A 69 -0.17 7.15 -10.27
CA ILE A 69 -0.60 6.33 -11.42
C ILE A 69 0.39 6.53 -12.57
N ASN A 70 0.86 5.42 -13.12
CA ASN A 70 1.71 5.39 -14.30
C ASN A 70 1.05 4.49 -15.36
N ASN A 71 0.95 4.99 -16.58
CA ASN A 71 0.37 4.29 -17.72
C ASN A 71 1.47 3.91 -18.73
N PHE A 72 1.56 2.64 -19.02
CA PHE A 72 2.53 2.06 -19.96
C PHE A 72 1.74 1.36 -21.06
N GLY A 73 1.65 1.87 -22.23
CA GLY A 73 0.98 1.38 -23.45
C GLY A 73 0.12 0.10 -23.44
N GLY A 74 0.35 -0.85 -22.54
CA GLY A 74 -0.38 -2.10 -22.39
C GLY A 74 -0.86 -2.43 -20.96
N TYR A 75 -0.41 -1.67 -19.95
CA TYR A 75 -0.82 -1.86 -18.56
C TYR A 75 -0.80 -0.53 -17.78
N SER A 76 -1.54 -0.48 -16.69
CA SER A 76 -1.55 0.63 -15.74
C SER A 76 -1.03 0.16 -14.39
N GLN A 77 -0.23 1.00 -13.76
CA GLN A 77 0.29 0.77 -12.42
C GLN A 77 -0.22 1.86 -11.48
N ALA A 78 -0.86 1.47 -10.40
CA ALA A 78 -1.15 2.36 -9.28
C ALA A 78 -0.25 1.99 -8.12
N THR A 79 0.49 2.96 -7.59
CA THR A 79 1.33 2.81 -6.41
C THR A 79 0.71 3.62 -5.27
N LEU A 80 0.29 2.93 -4.22
CA LEU A 80 -0.12 3.57 -2.98
C LEU A 80 1.13 3.93 -2.19
N VAL A 81 1.30 5.22 -1.90
CA VAL A 81 2.47 5.78 -1.22
C VAL A 81 2.03 6.36 0.10
N CYS A 82 2.76 6.05 1.16
CA CYS A 82 2.61 6.68 2.46
C CYS A 82 3.97 7.22 2.90
N GLU A 83 4.07 8.51 3.15
CA GLU A 83 5.28 9.22 3.52
C GLU A 83 5.15 9.82 4.92
N GLY A 84 6.16 9.64 5.75
CA GLY A 84 6.22 10.18 7.11
C GLY A 84 7.49 9.74 7.83
N LYS A 85 7.90 10.48 8.88
CA LYS A 85 9.19 10.25 9.56
C LYS A 85 9.26 8.94 10.33
N SER A 86 8.17 8.52 10.94
CA SER A 86 8.15 7.40 11.89
C SER A 86 7.40 6.17 11.38
N LEU A 87 7.04 6.13 10.10
CA LEU A 87 6.19 5.08 9.54
C LEU A 87 6.77 3.67 9.68
N ALA A 88 8.09 3.52 9.57
CA ALA A 88 8.73 2.22 9.75
C ALA A 88 8.52 1.68 11.18
N PHE A 89 8.53 2.54 12.18
CA PHE A 89 8.26 2.13 13.56
C PHE A 89 6.79 1.77 13.78
N ILE A 90 5.87 2.46 13.11
CA ILE A 90 4.43 2.17 13.16
C ILE A 90 4.12 0.87 12.39
N GLU A 91 4.81 0.62 11.27
CA GLU A 91 4.64 -0.61 10.49
C GLU A 91 5.20 -1.84 11.20
N PHE A 92 6.43 -1.75 11.68
CA PHE A 92 7.17 -2.91 12.19
C PHE A 92 7.24 -3.00 13.71
N GLY A 93 6.90 -1.95 14.42
CA GLY A 93 7.05 -1.82 15.85
C GLY A 93 8.45 -1.38 16.29
N ALA A 94 8.52 -0.74 17.45
CA ALA A 94 9.77 -0.36 18.10
C ALA A 94 9.65 -0.56 19.63
N GLY A 95 10.70 -1.12 20.25
CA GLY A 95 10.70 -1.41 21.67
C GLY A 95 9.80 -2.58 22.07
N ILE A 96 9.91 -2.97 23.35
CA ILE A 96 9.22 -4.15 23.90
C ILE A 96 7.98 -3.79 24.74
N HIS A 97 7.74 -2.51 25.01
CA HIS A 97 6.62 -2.10 25.86
C HIS A 97 5.27 -2.43 25.21
N TYR A 98 5.11 -2.13 23.93
CA TYR A 98 3.88 -2.39 23.18
C TYR A 98 3.94 -3.68 22.37
N ASN A 99 5.13 -4.21 22.12
CA ASN A 99 5.34 -5.32 21.19
C ASN A 99 6.04 -6.48 21.88
N THR A 100 5.36 -7.58 22.06
CA THR A 100 5.88 -8.80 22.69
C THR A 100 5.68 -10.01 21.78
N PRO A 101 6.55 -11.01 21.83
CA PRO A 101 7.77 -11.11 22.62
C PRO A 101 8.94 -10.28 22.06
N ALA A 102 9.89 -9.93 22.93
CA ALA A 102 11.11 -9.24 22.53
C ALA A 102 11.90 -10.04 21.48
N GLY A 103 12.58 -9.34 20.55
CA GLY A 103 13.39 -9.95 19.50
C GLY A 103 12.63 -10.33 18.23
N THR A 104 11.30 -10.11 18.18
CA THR A 104 10.47 -10.41 17.00
C THR A 104 9.56 -9.23 16.67
N SER A 105 9.48 -8.85 15.39
CA SER A 105 8.44 -7.95 14.92
C SER A 105 7.13 -8.73 14.76
N PRO A 106 5.96 -8.20 15.17
CA PRO A 106 4.67 -8.84 14.88
C PRO A 106 4.33 -8.77 13.37
N HIS A 107 5.04 -7.96 12.59
CA HIS A 107 4.84 -7.85 11.16
C HIS A 107 5.33 -9.12 10.45
N PRO A 108 4.51 -9.77 9.58
CA PRO A 108 4.87 -11.03 8.92
C PRO A 108 6.18 -11.01 8.13
N LYS A 109 6.56 -9.82 7.62
CA LYS A 109 7.81 -9.60 6.90
C LYS A 109 8.87 -8.87 7.72
N GLY A 110 8.66 -8.71 9.03
CA GLY A 110 9.58 -7.96 9.87
C GLY A 110 10.99 -8.54 9.84
N GLN A 111 11.13 -9.84 9.92
CA GLN A 111 12.42 -10.52 9.85
C GLN A 111 13.08 -10.37 8.47
N GLU A 112 12.32 -10.47 7.38
CA GLU A 112 12.81 -10.29 6.00
C GLU A 112 13.42 -8.90 5.79
N PHE A 113 12.80 -7.86 6.36
CA PHE A 113 13.27 -6.48 6.27
C PHE A 113 14.25 -6.07 7.37
N GLY A 114 14.68 -7.02 8.23
CA GLY A 114 15.65 -6.76 9.29
C GLY A 114 15.09 -6.04 10.51
N TYR A 115 13.77 -5.92 10.64
CA TYR A 115 13.14 -5.35 11.81
C TYR A 115 12.92 -6.41 12.89
N THR A 116 13.71 -6.28 13.95
CA THR A 116 13.56 -7.10 15.15
C THR A 116 13.23 -6.20 16.34
N ILE A 117 12.16 -6.53 17.07
CA ILE A 117 11.76 -5.74 18.22
C ILE A 117 12.82 -5.84 19.32
N GLY A 118 13.14 -4.71 19.92
CA GLY A 118 14.14 -4.63 20.97
C GLY A 118 15.58 -4.65 20.50
N SER A 119 15.85 -4.65 19.19
CA SER A 119 17.20 -4.60 18.66
C SER A 119 17.80 -3.19 18.59
N TYR A 120 17.02 -2.17 18.90
CA TYR A 120 17.49 -0.79 18.93
C TYR A 120 18.31 -0.50 20.20
N GLY A 121 19.56 -0.10 20.00
CA GLY A 121 20.50 0.22 21.07
C GLY A 121 21.19 -1.01 21.68
N GLN A 122 22.07 -0.75 22.65
CA GLN A 122 22.89 -1.80 23.31
C GLN A 122 22.11 -2.69 24.29
N GLY A 123 20.84 -2.40 24.51
CA GLY A 123 20.02 -3.10 25.51
C GLY A 123 19.44 -4.44 25.07
N ASN A 124 19.56 -4.81 23.80
CA ASN A 124 19.04 -6.06 23.22
C ASN A 124 17.59 -6.38 23.64
N GLY A 125 16.73 -5.38 23.74
CA GLY A 125 15.34 -5.55 24.12
C GLY A 125 15.06 -5.93 25.58
N LYS A 126 16.02 -5.73 26.47
CA LYS A 126 15.85 -6.02 27.91
C LYS A 126 15.15 -4.89 28.67
N ASN A 127 15.22 -3.67 28.14
CA ASN A 127 14.66 -2.50 28.80
C ASN A 127 13.33 -2.10 28.16
N ASP A 128 12.36 -1.82 29.02
CA ASP A 128 11.02 -1.36 28.64
C ASP A 128 11.01 0.05 28.03
N SER A 129 12.05 0.85 28.27
CA SER A 129 12.23 2.17 27.74
C SER A 129 13.71 2.50 27.50
N TRP A 130 13.96 3.50 26.64
CA TRP A 130 15.28 4.06 26.41
C TRP A 130 15.23 5.59 26.35
N VAL A 131 16.39 6.21 26.40
CA VAL A 131 16.50 7.66 26.31
C VAL A 131 17.32 8.01 25.07
N TYR A 132 16.86 8.97 24.31
CA TYR A 132 17.56 9.48 23.12
C TYR A 132 17.56 11.00 23.10
N TYR A 133 18.52 11.58 22.38
CA TYR A 133 18.60 13.01 22.18
C TYR A 133 17.80 13.38 20.95
N ALA A 134 16.75 14.16 21.12
CA ALA A 134 15.83 14.54 20.04
C ALA A 134 16.37 15.73 19.23
N ASP A 135 15.85 15.91 18.03
CA ASP A 135 16.16 17.06 17.17
C ASP A 135 15.81 18.41 17.83
N SER A 136 14.90 18.41 18.81
CA SER A 136 14.58 19.56 19.63
C SER A 136 15.71 20.03 20.55
N GLY A 137 16.79 19.25 20.70
CA GLY A 137 17.89 19.53 21.62
C GLY A 137 17.66 19.06 23.05
N GLU A 138 16.68 18.18 23.27
CA GLU A 138 16.32 17.66 24.60
C GLU A 138 16.48 16.15 24.69
N TRP A 139 16.72 15.64 25.91
CA TRP A 139 16.69 14.21 26.19
C TRP A 139 15.25 13.74 26.37
N VAL A 140 14.81 12.81 25.53
CA VAL A 140 13.46 12.25 25.54
C VAL A 140 13.52 10.76 25.92
N ARG A 141 12.64 10.36 26.85
CA ARG A 141 12.42 8.95 27.14
C ARG A 141 11.37 8.37 26.20
N SER A 142 11.70 7.29 25.51
CA SER A 142 10.80 6.54 24.64
C SER A 142 10.44 5.20 25.25
N TYR A 143 9.18 4.81 25.10
CA TYR A 143 8.66 3.47 25.37
C TYR A 143 8.46 2.66 24.09
N GLY A 144 8.78 3.24 22.96
CA GLY A 144 8.61 2.63 21.65
C GLY A 144 7.28 2.93 20.99
N THR A 145 6.95 2.11 20.01
CA THR A 145 5.76 2.27 19.17
C THR A 145 5.13 0.92 18.90
N GLU A 146 3.82 0.86 19.01
CA GLU A 146 3.03 -0.31 18.63
C GLU A 146 3.10 -0.56 17.13
N ALA A 147 3.28 -1.82 16.72
CA ALA A 147 3.20 -2.23 15.33
C ALA A 147 1.74 -2.40 14.90
N THR A 148 1.14 -1.38 14.34
CA THR A 148 -0.23 -1.47 13.81
C THR A 148 -0.29 -1.95 12.37
N MET A 149 0.84 -2.04 11.68
CA MET A 149 1.00 -2.60 10.33
C MET A 149 0.09 -1.97 9.27
N PRO A 150 0.05 -0.63 9.13
CA PRO A 150 -0.87 0.05 8.23
C PRO A 150 -0.72 -0.36 6.77
N VAL A 151 0.51 -0.44 6.26
CA VAL A 151 0.78 -0.79 4.85
C VAL A 151 0.49 -2.25 4.58
N TYR A 152 0.86 -3.14 5.50
CA TYR A 152 0.54 -4.56 5.38
C TYR A 152 -0.97 -4.79 5.35
N LYS A 153 -1.72 -4.20 6.28
CA LYS A 153 -3.19 -4.33 6.33
C LYS A 153 -3.85 -3.76 5.08
N ALA A 154 -3.38 -2.61 4.58
CA ALA A 154 -3.85 -2.07 3.31
C ALA A 154 -3.61 -3.03 2.14
N SER A 155 -2.45 -3.69 2.10
CA SER A 155 -2.16 -4.68 1.07
C SER A 155 -3.10 -5.89 1.12
N VAL A 156 -3.46 -6.34 2.33
CA VAL A 156 -4.43 -7.43 2.53
C VAL A 156 -5.82 -7.02 2.06
N GLU A 157 -6.28 -5.81 2.44
CA GLU A 157 -7.57 -5.27 2.00
C GLU A 157 -7.66 -5.18 0.46
N ILE A 158 -6.62 -4.64 -0.17
CA ILE A 158 -6.52 -4.57 -1.64
C ILE A 158 -6.63 -5.97 -2.25
N MET A 159 -5.87 -6.96 -1.75
CA MET A 159 -5.89 -8.33 -2.28
C MET A 159 -7.27 -8.98 -2.16
N GLN A 160 -7.96 -8.79 -1.06
CA GLN A 160 -9.30 -9.35 -0.84
C GLN A 160 -10.36 -8.77 -1.79
N ASN A 161 -10.17 -7.54 -2.25
CA ASN A 161 -11.13 -6.83 -3.10
C ASN A 161 -10.85 -6.92 -4.60
N ILE A 162 -9.74 -7.53 -5.05
CA ILE A 162 -9.37 -7.63 -6.46
C ILE A 162 -10.52 -8.15 -7.33
N ARG A 163 -11.12 -9.29 -6.96
CA ARG A 163 -12.19 -9.92 -7.75
C ARG A 163 -13.46 -9.07 -7.81
N LYS A 164 -13.80 -8.40 -6.70
CA LYS A 164 -14.99 -7.54 -6.62
C LYS A 164 -14.82 -6.34 -7.56
N ILE A 165 -13.74 -5.60 -7.42
CA ILE A 165 -13.46 -4.40 -8.22
C ILE A 165 -13.29 -4.76 -9.70
N ALA A 166 -12.60 -5.88 -10.02
CA ALA A 166 -12.49 -6.34 -11.39
C ALA A 166 -13.87 -6.59 -12.02
N LYS A 167 -14.78 -7.26 -11.30
CA LYS A 167 -16.13 -7.51 -11.78
C LYS A 167 -16.89 -6.20 -12.02
N GLU A 168 -16.80 -5.23 -11.13
CA GLU A 168 -17.46 -3.94 -11.27
C GLU A 168 -16.96 -3.15 -12.49
N VAL A 169 -15.64 -3.07 -12.67
CA VAL A 169 -15.02 -2.27 -13.74
C VAL A 169 -15.16 -2.91 -15.12
N PHE A 170 -15.00 -4.25 -15.22
CA PHE A 170 -14.98 -4.93 -16.51
C PHE A 170 -16.32 -5.54 -16.95
N SER A 171 -17.36 -5.54 -16.08
CA SER A 171 -18.70 -5.99 -16.45
C SER A 171 -19.62 -4.84 -16.92
N SER A 172 -19.20 -3.60 -16.75
CA SER A 172 -19.89 -2.40 -17.23
C SER A 172 -19.65 -2.17 -18.72
#